data_a991a0745f54afee9aba6af233cdbc84
#
_entry.id   a991a0745f54afee9aba6af233cdbc84
#
_cell.length_a   1.000
_cell.length_b   1.000
_cell.length_c   1.000
_cell.angle_alpha   90.00
_cell.angle_beta   90.00
_cell.angle_gamma   90.00
#
_symmetry.space_group_name_H-M   'P 1'
#
loop_
_entity.id
_entity.type
_entity.pdbx_description
1 polymer ?
#
loop_
_entity_poly.entity_id
_entity_poly.type
_entity_poly.pdbx_seq_one_letter_code
_entity_poly.pdbx_strand_id
1 'polypeptide(L)'
;IEPNPKFTYASFCLEYGFPLPAFHRLIMGKLKYKTMRDFALTIDRKNHCLISGVRKFESVRRMGNYPYPIQTDGVMWFGCPMFYKTTEETYKYVHENGLTISPAYKQGLGTSGECMCGSFAVSGQKAMLRNLDSKLADYIEWLEDGIQKFGTNHARRYPKWGGQSKMSDLDQQEQMDSFFKDNPDLKPVNDIESMVWGAEGGAGTMRGMLDY
;
A
#
# COMPACT_ATOMS: atom_id res chain seq x y z
N ILE A 1 -2.76 -3.07 17.49
CA ILE A 1 -3.61 -2.15 16.70
C ILE A 1 -4.63 -3.04 16.02
N GLU A 2 -5.91 -2.89 16.38
CA GLU A 2 -6.98 -3.68 15.79
C GLU A 2 -7.37 -3.11 14.41
N PRO A 3 -7.54 -3.97 13.38
CA PRO A 3 -7.99 -3.52 12.07
C PRO A 3 -9.43 -2.98 12.15
N ASN A 4 -9.78 -2.09 11.22
CA ASN A 4 -11.15 -1.59 11.12
C ASN A 4 -12.11 -2.76 10.82
N PRO A 5 -13.07 -3.09 11.69
CA PRO A 5 -13.95 -4.25 11.51
C PRO A 5 -14.89 -4.11 10.29
N LYS A 6 -15.10 -2.87 9.82
CA LYS A 6 -15.98 -2.60 8.68
C LYS A 6 -15.28 -2.72 7.31
N PHE A 7 -13.95 -2.78 7.27
CA PHE A 7 -13.20 -2.90 6.04
C PHE A 7 -11.98 -3.80 6.28
N THR A 8 -12.11 -5.04 5.89
CA THR A 8 -11.02 -6.01 5.95
C THR A 8 -10.54 -6.35 4.53
N TYR A 9 -9.30 -6.82 4.42
CA TYR A 9 -8.78 -7.29 3.14
C TYR A 9 -9.62 -8.45 2.58
N ALA A 10 -10.04 -9.37 3.44
CA ALA A 10 -10.88 -10.49 3.05
C ALA A 10 -12.25 -10.04 2.52
N SER A 11 -12.93 -9.11 3.21
CA SER A 11 -14.22 -8.60 2.74
C SER A 11 -14.10 -7.91 1.38
N PHE A 12 -13.04 -7.11 1.18
CA PHE A 12 -12.76 -6.52 -0.12
C PHE A 12 -12.57 -7.59 -1.20
N CYS A 13 -11.76 -8.62 -0.94
CA CYS A 13 -11.50 -9.67 -1.93
C CYS A 13 -12.76 -10.48 -2.29
N LEU A 14 -13.62 -10.78 -1.33
CA LEU A 14 -14.86 -11.49 -1.59
C LEU A 14 -15.87 -10.68 -2.40
N GLU A 15 -15.82 -9.37 -2.30
CA GLU A 15 -16.74 -8.46 -2.96
C GLU A 15 -16.23 -8.00 -4.34
N TYR A 16 -14.93 -7.68 -4.45
CA TYR A 16 -14.32 -7.07 -5.65
C TYR A 16 -13.21 -7.91 -6.31
N GLY A 17 -12.84 -9.05 -5.72
CA GLY A 17 -11.68 -9.85 -6.14
C GLY A 17 -10.35 -9.30 -5.60
N PHE A 18 -9.26 -9.92 -5.99
CA PHE A 18 -7.94 -9.40 -5.62
C PHE A 18 -7.70 -8.03 -6.26
N PRO A 19 -7.12 -7.07 -5.49
CA PRO A 19 -7.02 -5.69 -5.96
C PRO A 19 -6.05 -5.56 -7.14
N LEU A 20 -6.49 -4.87 -8.16
CA LEU A 20 -5.66 -4.44 -9.28
C LEU A 20 -4.69 -3.31 -8.85
N PRO A 21 -3.66 -2.97 -9.63
CA PRO A 21 -2.69 -1.93 -9.31
C PRO A 21 -3.29 -0.59 -8.89
N ALA A 22 -4.39 -0.16 -9.52
CA ALA A 22 -5.10 1.07 -9.19
C ALA A 22 -5.65 1.08 -7.75
N PHE A 23 -6.04 -0.09 -7.22
CA PHE A 23 -6.55 -0.24 -5.85
C PHE A 23 -5.48 -0.30 -4.77
N HIS A 24 -4.22 -0.50 -5.14
CA HIS A 24 -3.14 -0.60 -4.16
C HIS A 24 -3.15 0.56 -3.15
N ARG A 25 -3.35 1.77 -3.65
CA ARG A 25 -3.35 2.99 -2.85
C ARG A 25 -4.53 3.02 -1.87
N LEU A 26 -5.72 2.62 -2.31
CA LEU A 26 -6.91 2.51 -1.46
C LEU A 26 -6.70 1.48 -0.33
N ILE A 27 -6.23 0.29 -0.68
CA ILE A 27 -5.97 -0.79 0.28
C ILE A 27 -4.93 -0.36 1.31
N MET A 28 -3.80 0.21 0.85
CA MET A 28 -2.77 0.76 1.74
C MET A 28 -3.35 1.85 2.65
N GLY A 29 -4.11 2.79 2.08
CA GLY A 29 -4.72 3.89 2.83
C GLY A 29 -5.65 3.41 3.93
N LYS A 30 -6.57 2.50 3.59
CA LYS A 30 -7.60 2.02 4.53
C LYS A 30 -7.06 1.06 5.60
N LEU A 31 -6.17 0.14 5.22
CA LEU A 31 -5.71 -0.91 6.13
C LEU A 31 -4.41 -0.55 6.87
N LYS A 32 -3.52 0.21 6.24
CA LYS A 32 -2.22 0.50 6.81
C LYS A 32 -2.10 1.95 7.30
N TYR A 33 -2.22 2.92 6.43
CA TYR A 33 -1.98 4.32 6.79
C TYR A 33 -3.02 4.86 7.77
N LYS A 34 -4.30 4.57 7.56
CA LYS A 34 -5.33 4.98 8.53
C LYS A 34 -5.03 4.42 9.92
N THR A 35 -4.70 3.15 10.02
CA THR A 35 -4.40 2.49 11.29
C THR A 35 -3.16 3.08 11.96
N MET A 36 -2.10 3.34 11.17
CA MET A 36 -0.88 3.98 11.67
C MET A 36 -1.13 5.41 12.15
N ARG A 37 -1.91 6.18 11.40
CA ARG A 37 -2.31 7.55 11.76
C ARG A 37 -3.15 7.55 13.05
N ASP A 38 -4.16 6.73 13.10
CA ASP A 38 -5.04 6.63 14.26
C ASP A 38 -4.22 6.27 15.51
N PHE A 39 -3.28 5.34 15.41
CA PHE A 39 -2.34 5.01 16.49
C PHE A 39 -1.44 6.20 16.86
N ALA A 40 -0.83 6.88 15.90
CA ALA A 40 0.02 8.04 16.17
C ALA A 40 -0.74 9.14 16.92
N LEU A 41 -2.00 9.40 16.54
CA LEU A 41 -2.87 10.36 17.21
C LEU A 41 -3.25 9.98 18.66
N THR A 42 -3.14 8.72 19.04
CA THR A 42 -3.32 8.28 20.44
C THR A 42 -2.11 8.60 21.31
N ILE A 43 -0.91 8.67 20.71
CA ILE A 43 0.33 8.97 21.45
C ILE A 43 0.46 10.49 21.65
N ASP A 44 0.43 11.25 20.57
CA ASP A 44 0.47 12.71 20.59
C ASP A 44 -0.21 13.25 19.34
N ARG A 45 -1.11 14.21 19.49
CA ARG A 45 -1.84 14.80 18.36
C ARG A 45 -1.02 15.79 17.54
N LYS A 46 0.12 16.26 18.06
CA LYS A 46 0.84 17.40 17.45
C LYS A 46 2.31 17.11 17.14
N ASN A 47 2.96 16.23 17.91
CA ASN A 47 4.42 16.14 17.92
C ASN A 47 4.89 14.73 17.53
N HIS A 48 4.38 14.17 16.44
CA HIS A 48 4.84 12.89 15.95
C HIS A 48 5.32 12.97 14.51
N CYS A 49 6.33 12.18 14.21
CA CYS A 49 6.88 12.03 12.88
C CYS A 49 7.00 10.56 12.53
N LEU A 50 6.43 10.17 11.39
CA LEU A 50 6.62 8.85 10.83
C LEU A 50 7.94 8.82 10.03
N ILE A 51 8.86 7.98 10.45
CA ILE A 51 10.11 7.78 9.71
C ILE A 51 9.90 6.72 8.63
N SER A 52 10.22 7.07 7.40
CA SER A 52 10.05 6.21 6.22
C SER A 52 11.38 5.99 5.50
N GLY A 53 11.55 4.77 4.97
CA GLY A 53 12.69 4.40 4.13
C GLY A 53 12.55 4.81 2.65
N VAL A 54 11.63 5.70 2.30
CA VAL A 54 11.44 6.16 0.92
C VAL A 54 12.68 6.86 0.39
N ARG A 55 13.08 6.52 -0.85
CA ARG A 55 14.23 7.09 -1.56
C ARG A 55 13.80 7.71 -2.88
N LYS A 56 14.41 8.85 -3.22
CA LYS A 56 14.07 9.63 -4.41
C LYS A 56 14.17 8.83 -5.72
N PHE A 57 15.16 7.97 -5.84
CA PHE A 57 15.44 7.24 -7.08
C PHE A 57 14.85 5.82 -7.11
N GLU A 58 14.02 5.47 -6.13
CA GLU A 58 13.46 4.13 -6.03
C GLU A 58 12.28 3.91 -6.99
N SER A 59 11.44 4.93 -7.19
CA SER A 59 10.25 4.83 -8.01
C SER A 59 9.70 6.19 -8.41
N VAL A 60 9.51 6.42 -9.70
CA VAL A 60 8.87 7.65 -10.22
C VAL A 60 7.49 7.86 -9.60
N ARG A 61 6.72 6.78 -9.45
CA ARG A 61 5.39 6.82 -8.81
C ARG A 61 5.44 7.33 -7.37
N ARG A 62 6.47 6.92 -6.59
CA ARG A 62 6.61 7.38 -5.20
C ARG A 62 7.00 8.85 -5.13
N MET A 63 7.73 9.37 -6.12
CA MET A 63 8.13 10.77 -6.14
C MET A 63 6.97 11.72 -6.31
N GLY A 64 5.88 11.31 -6.94
CA GLY A 64 4.65 12.11 -6.97
C GLY A 64 4.02 12.30 -5.58
N ASN A 65 4.23 11.33 -4.67
CA ASN A 65 3.66 11.35 -3.32
C ASN A 65 4.65 11.86 -2.25
N TYR A 66 5.95 11.72 -2.51
CA TYR A 66 7.02 12.08 -1.57
C TYR A 66 8.07 12.93 -2.29
N PRO A 67 7.73 14.16 -2.69
CA PRO A 67 8.65 15.02 -3.43
C PRO A 67 9.82 15.54 -2.58
N TYR A 68 9.70 15.46 -1.26
CA TYR A 68 10.65 16.04 -0.30
C TYR A 68 11.05 15.06 0.80
N PRO A 69 12.25 15.20 1.39
CA PRO A 69 12.72 14.34 2.47
C PRO A 69 11.94 14.52 3.79
N ILE A 70 11.31 15.67 3.96
CA ILE A 70 10.43 15.98 5.09
C ILE A 70 9.17 16.61 4.53
N GLN A 71 8.03 16.11 4.94
CA GLN A 71 6.73 16.64 4.51
C GLN A 71 5.65 16.34 5.55
N THR A 72 4.48 16.96 5.41
CA THR A 72 3.32 16.74 6.26
C THR A 72 2.09 16.41 5.43
N ASP A 73 1.20 15.59 5.97
CA ASP A 73 -0.15 15.37 5.45
C ASP A 73 -1.23 16.19 6.19
N GLY A 74 -0.82 17.23 6.86
CA GLY A 74 -1.66 18.13 7.65
C GLY A 74 -1.81 17.76 9.12
N VAL A 75 -1.63 16.49 9.49
CA VAL A 75 -1.72 16.02 10.88
C VAL A 75 -0.49 15.26 11.34
N MET A 76 0.32 14.78 10.42
CA MET A 76 1.46 13.91 10.72
C MET A 76 2.67 14.32 9.88
N TRP A 77 3.83 14.39 10.50
CA TRP A 77 5.08 14.60 9.80
C TRP A 77 5.63 13.28 9.25
N PHE A 78 6.21 13.36 8.06
CA PHE A 78 6.96 12.27 7.44
C PHE A 78 8.40 12.70 7.25
N GLY A 79 9.32 11.89 7.78
CA GLY A 79 10.74 12.07 7.57
C GLY A 79 11.31 10.89 6.78
N CYS A 80 12.07 11.18 5.74
CA CYS A 80 12.73 10.19 4.88
C CYS A 80 14.25 10.38 4.95
N PRO A 81 14.94 9.89 6.01
CA PRO A 81 16.37 10.13 6.18
C PRO A 81 17.23 9.53 5.06
N MET A 82 16.72 8.51 4.36
CA MET A 82 17.40 7.88 3.23
C MET A 82 17.06 8.50 1.88
N PHE A 83 16.33 9.63 1.85
CA PHE A 83 15.72 10.18 0.65
C PHE A 83 16.67 10.35 -0.54
N TYR A 84 17.88 10.84 -0.31
CA TYR A 84 18.89 11.04 -1.36
C TYR A 84 19.85 9.86 -1.56
N LYS A 85 19.69 8.78 -0.79
CA LYS A 85 20.56 7.62 -0.90
C LYS A 85 20.23 6.76 -2.12
N THR A 86 21.27 6.35 -2.84
CA THR A 86 21.13 5.35 -3.91
C THR A 86 20.90 3.94 -3.34
N THR A 87 20.60 3.00 -4.19
CA THR A 87 20.48 1.59 -3.79
C THR A 87 21.82 1.06 -3.29
N GLU A 88 22.91 1.36 -4.00
CA GLU A 88 24.27 0.95 -3.66
C GLU A 88 24.72 1.51 -2.31
N GLU A 89 24.51 2.81 -2.08
CA GLU A 89 24.84 3.46 -0.80
C GLU A 89 24.05 2.85 0.36
N THR A 90 22.78 2.49 0.10
CA THR A 90 21.93 1.85 1.11
C THR A 90 22.43 0.46 1.45
N TYR A 91 22.76 -0.37 0.46
CA TYR A 91 23.33 -1.70 0.70
C TYR A 91 24.70 -1.64 1.37
N LYS A 92 25.53 -0.71 0.94
CA LYS A 92 26.83 -0.46 1.58
C LYS A 92 26.66 -0.13 3.06
N TYR A 93 25.77 0.81 3.39
CA TYR A 93 25.48 1.18 4.77
C TYR A 93 24.97 -0.01 5.60
N VAL A 94 24.04 -0.79 5.07
CA VAL A 94 23.50 -2.00 5.73
C VAL A 94 24.62 -2.98 6.02
N HIS A 95 25.51 -3.24 5.05
CA HIS A 95 26.63 -4.17 5.20
C HIS A 95 27.67 -3.69 6.22
N GLU A 96 28.10 -2.43 6.11
CA GLU A 96 29.11 -1.83 7.00
C GLU A 96 28.65 -1.77 8.47
N ASN A 97 27.32 -1.68 8.70
CA ASN A 97 26.77 -1.64 10.06
C ASN A 97 26.19 -3.00 10.52
N GLY A 98 26.43 -4.08 9.79
CA GLY A 98 25.96 -5.42 10.16
C GLY A 98 24.44 -5.55 10.28
N LEU A 99 23.67 -4.70 9.54
CA LEU A 99 22.23 -4.70 9.60
C LEU A 99 21.61 -5.84 8.79
N THR A 100 20.46 -6.31 9.23
CA THR A 100 19.75 -7.40 8.57
C THR A 100 18.85 -6.87 7.44
N ILE A 101 19.00 -7.48 6.26
CA ILE A 101 18.09 -7.25 5.13
C ILE A 101 16.86 -8.16 5.28
N SER A 102 15.67 -7.65 4.93
CA SER A 102 14.45 -8.44 4.94
C SER A 102 14.62 -9.78 4.21
N PRO A 103 14.17 -10.91 4.79
CA PRO A 103 14.19 -12.21 4.13
C PRO A 103 13.51 -12.22 2.76
N ALA A 104 12.51 -11.36 2.55
CA ALA A 104 11.81 -11.22 1.28
C ALA A 104 12.75 -10.86 0.12
N TYR A 105 13.69 -9.94 0.34
CA TYR A 105 14.71 -9.60 -0.66
C TYR A 105 15.67 -10.75 -0.93
N LYS A 106 16.08 -11.48 0.12
CA LYS A 106 16.98 -12.62 -0.02
C LYS A 106 16.37 -13.76 -0.84
N GLN A 107 15.03 -13.88 -0.81
CA GLN A 107 14.30 -14.88 -1.57
C GLN A 107 13.83 -14.40 -2.96
N GLY A 108 14.25 -13.22 -3.38
CA GLY A 108 13.97 -12.71 -4.72
C GLY A 108 12.55 -12.18 -4.94
N LEU A 109 11.79 -11.90 -3.85
CA LEU A 109 10.46 -11.29 -3.97
C LEU A 109 10.49 -9.88 -4.58
N GLY A 110 11.66 -9.23 -4.62
CA GLY A 110 11.84 -7.88 -5.18
C GLY A 110 11.14 -6.78 -4.37
N THR A 111 10.50 -7.13 -3.27
CA THR A 111 9.79 -6.22 -2.36
C THR A 111 10.13 -6.52 -0.91
N SER A 112 9.92 -5.56 -0.01
CA SER A 112 10.11 -5.75 1.43
C SER A 112 9.11 -6.73 2.07
N GLY A 113 8.10 -7.17 1.33
CA GLY A 113 7.02 -8.00 1.87
C GLY A 113 5.99 -7.21 2.69
N GLU A 114 6.09 -5.90 2.77
CA GLU A 114 5.19 -5.10 3.59
C GLU A 114 3.76 -5.06 3.10
N CYS A 115 3.53 -5.18 1.80
CA CYS A 115 2.20 -5.14 1.20
C CYS A 115 1.94 -6.41 0.42
N MET A 116 1.27 -7.37 1.05
CA MET A 116 0.89 -8.64 0.45
C MET A 116 -0.48 -8.61 -0.23
N CYS A 117 -0.91 -7.42 -0.68
CA CYS A 117 -2.20 -7.27 -1.36
C CYS A 117 -2.25 -7.90 -2.76
N GLY A 118 -1.12 -8.28 -3.33
CA GLY A 118 -1.04 -8.92 -4.64
C GLY A 118 -1.16 -7.98 -5.85
N SER A 119 -1.51 -6.70 -5.65
CA SER A 119 -1.75 -5.74 -6.75
C SER A 119 -0.60 -5.64 -7.75
N PHE A 120 0.63 -5.76 -7.29
CA PHE A 120 1.84 -5.72 -8.13
C PHE A 120 2.59 -7.05 -8.16
N ALA A 121 2.03 -8.09 -7.56
CA ALA A 121 2.65 -9.39 -7.58
C ALA A 121 2.62 -9.98 -8.99
N VAL A 122 3.72 -10.61 -9.36
CA VAL A 122 3.85 -11.30 -10.64
C VAL A 122 3.66 -12.81 -10.47
N SER A 123 3.39 -13.49 -11.57
CA SER A 123 3.29 -14.94 -11.60
C SER A 123 4.53 -15.60 -10.99
N GLY A 124 4.35 -16.57 -10.12
CA GLY A 124 5.44 -17.26 -9.40
C GLY A 124 5.77 -16.68 -8.02
N GLN A 125 5.45 -15.42 -7.73
CA GLN A 125 5.73 -14.85 -6.41
C GLN A 125 4.96 -15.54 -5.27
N LYS A 126 3.78 -16.11 -5.53
CA LYS A 126 3.06 -16.89 -4.52
C LYS A 126 3.84 -18.14 -4.07
N ALA A 127 4.54 -18.80 -5.00
CA ALA A 127 5.40 -19.93 -4.64
C ALA A 127 6.61 -19.49 -3.79
N MET A 128 7.21 -18.35 -4.11
CA MET A 128 8.28 -17.77 -3.29
C MET A 128 7.76 -17.35 -1.90
N LEU A 129 6.55 -16.77 -1.85
CA LEU A 129 5.90 -16.42 -0.60
C LEU A 129 5.66 -17.65 0.29
N ARG A 130 5.28 -18.78 -0.29
CA ARG A 130 5.09 -20.04 0.45
C ARG A 130 6.38 -20.52 1.13
N ASN A 131 7.53 -20.32 0.51
CA ASN A 131 8.83 -20.64 1.11
C ASN A 131 9.21 -19.67 2.24
N LEU A 132 8.71 -18.43 2.17
CA LEU A 132 8.97 -17.39 3.17
C LEU A 132 8.02 -17.50 4.37
N ASP A 133 6.74 -17.65 4.09
CA ASP A 133 5.65 -17.72 5.06
C ASP A 133 4.51 -18.59 4.52
N SER A 134 4.52 -19.87 4.92
CA SER A 134 3.50 -20.84 4.48
C SER A 134 2.09 -20.46 4.94
N LYS A 135 1.94 -19.89 6.15
CA LYS A 135 0.62 -19.50 6.69
C LYS A 135 -0.01 -18.36 5.87
N LEU A 136 0.82 -17.42 5.43
CA LEU A 136 0.35 -16.35 4.56
C LEU A 136 -0.03 -16.89 3.18
N ALA A 137 0.73 -17.83 2.64
CA ALA A 137 0.37 -18.51 1.39
C ALA A 137 -0.93 -19.30 1.50
N ASP A 138 -1.13 -20.02 2.61
CA ASP A 138 -2.38 -20.76 2.90
C ASP A 138 -3.58 -19.80 3.02
N TYR A 139 -3.39 -18.65 3.67
CA TYR A 139 -4.41 -17.61 3.76
C TYR A 139 -4.78 -17.04 2.38
N ILE A 140 -3.81 -16.83 1.51
CA ILE A 140 -4.06 -16.37 0.14
C ILE A 140 -4.85 -17.41 -0.65
N GLU A 141 -4.49 -18.70 -0.53
CA GLU A 141 -5.21 -19.78 -1.19
C GLU A 141 -6.64 -19.94 -0.66
N TRP A 142 -6.82 -19.80 0.66
CA TRP A 142 -8.15 -19.75 1.26
C TRP A 142 -9.00 -18.59 0.69
N LEU A 143 -8.41 -17.42 0.47
CA LEU A 143 -9.10 -16.29 -0.18
C LEU A 143 -9.42 -16.60 -1.64
N GLU A 144 -8.50 -17.19 -2.40
CA GLU A 144 -8.75 -17.60 -3.80
C GLU A 144 -9.96 -18.55 -3.89
N ASP A 145 -9.99 -19.54 -3.03
CA ASP A 145 -11.10 -20.49 -2.93
C ASP A 145 -12.38 -19.80 -2.47
N GLY A 146 -12.29 -18.92 -1.49
CA GLY A 146 -13.41 -18.13 -0.98
C GLY A 146 -14.06 -17.28 -2.07
N ILE A 147 -13.24 -16.58 -2.88
CA ILE A 147 -13.72 -15.78 -4.00
C ILE A 147 -14.48 -16.67 -5.02
N GLN A 148 -13.94 -17.84 -5.34
CA GLN A 148 -14.59 -18.74 -6.29
C GLN A 148 -15.94 -19.27 -5.78
N LYS A 149 -16.03 -19.58 -4.48
CA LYS A 149 -17.23 -20.20 -3.88
C LYS A 149 -18.28 -19.15 -3.48
N PHE A 150 -17.87 -18.07 -2.87
CA PHE A 150 -18.72 -17.13 -2.16
C PHE A 150 -18.63 -15.70 -2.69
N GLY A 151 -17.64 -15.39 -3.54
CA GLY A 151 -17.45 -14.06 -4.11
C GLY A 151 -18.60 -13.66 -5.04
N THR A 152 -18.76 -12.35 -5.21
CA THR A 152 -19.68 -11.78 -6.20
C THR A 152 -19.28 -12.19 -7.62
N ASN A 153 -20.18 -12.03 -8.59
CA ASN A 153 -19.83 -12.26 -9.99
C ASN A 153 -18.67 -11.37 -10.46
N HIS A 154 -18.59 -10.16 -9.91
CA HIS A 154 -17.49 -9.26 -10.18
C HIS A 154 -16.16 -9.79 -9.58
N ALA A 155 -16.17 -10.18 -8.31
CA ALA A 155 -14.99 -10.72 -7.63
C ALA A 155 -14.41 -11.95 -8.34
N ARG A 156 -15.27 -12.81 -8.84
CA ARG A 156 -14.86 -14.03 -9.57
C ARG A 156 -14.11 -13.75 -10.88
N ARG A 157 -14.06 -12.53 -11.36
CA ARG A 157 -13.22 -12.11 -12.50
C ARG A 157 -11.76 -11.96 -12.10
N TYR A 158 -11.49 -11.69 -10.82
CA TYR A 158 -10.15 -11.43 -10.27
C TYR A 158 -9.83 -12.39 -9.10
N PRO A 159 -9.92 -13.71 -9.32
CA PRO A 159 -9.92 -14.69 -8.24
C PRO A 159 -8.52 -15.10 -7.77
N LYS A 160 -7.46 -14.68 -8.47
CA LYS A 160 -6.10 -15.14 -8.22
C LYS A 160 -5.22 -14.02 -7.67
N TRP A 161 -4.47 -14.36 -6.64
CA TRP A 161 -3.46 -13.46 -6.09
C TRP A 161 -2.25 -13.36 -7.01
N GLY A 162 -1.87 -12.16 -7.34
CA GLY A 162 -0.78 -11.90 -8.28
C GLY A 162 -1.18 -12.04 -9.75
N GLY A 163 -0.42 -11.41 -10.62
CA GLY A 163 -0.70 -11.38 -12.06
C GLY A 163 -1.60 -10.23 -12.50
N GLN A 164 -2.21 -9.50 -11.56
CA GLN A 164 -3.07 -8.34 -11.84
C GLN A 164 -2.30 -7.18 -12.48
N SER A 165 -0.99 -7.12 -12.32
CA SER A 165 -0.13 -6.12 -12.97
C SER A 165 -0.15 -6.18 -14.50
N LYS A 166 -0.68 -7.28 -15.07
CA LYS A 166 -0.87 -7.46 -16.52
C LYS A 166 -2.28 -7.14 -17.00
N MET A 167 -3.19 -6.80 -16.08
CA MET A 167 -4.56 -6.41 -16.43
C MET A 167 -4.57 -5.09 -17.19
N SER A 168 -5.49 -4.97 -18.14
CA SER A 168 -5.66 -3.76 -18.94
C SER A 168 -6.15 -2.57 -18.09
N ASP A 169 -6.00 -1.36 -18.59
CA ASP A 169 -6.54 -0.17 -17.94
C ASP A 169 -8.07 -0.22 -17.86
N LEU A 170 -8.73 -0.88 -18.84
CA LEU A 170 -10.18 -1.11 -18.81
C LEU A 170 -10.60 -2.00 -17.64
N ASP A 171 -9.88 -3.11 -17.39
CA ASP A 171 -10.18 -3.98 -16.25
C ASP A 171 -10.00 -3.24 -14.92
N GLN A 172 -8.97 -2.40 -14.83
CA GLN A 172 -8.71 -1.59 -13.64
C GLN A 172 -9.82 -0.56 -13.42
N GLN A 173 -10.23 0.13 -14.48
CA GLN A 173 -11.33 1.10 -14.42
C GLN A 173 -12.64 0.42 -14.01
N GLU A 174 -12.97 -0.71 -14.60
CA GLU A 174 -14.19 -1.46 -14.29
C GLU A 174 -14.25 -1.93 -12.84
N GLN A 175 -13.12 -2.41 -12.29
CA GLN A 175 -13.05 -2.78 -10.88
C GLN A 175 -13.27 -1.55 -9.99
N MET A 176 -12.68 -0.41 -10.33
CA MET A 176 -12.86 0.85 -9.60
C MET A 176 -14.29 1.34 -9.66
N ASP A 177 -14.90 1.34 -10.84
CA ASP A 177 -16.29 1.80 -11.02
C ASP A 177 -17.27 0.96 -10.21
N SER A 178 -17.08 -0.37 -10.20
CA SER A 178 -17.87 -1.27 -9.36
C SER A 178 -17.73 -0.95 -7.88
N PHE A 179 -16.50 -0.76 -7.41
CA PHE A 179 -16.24 -0.41 -6.01
C PHE A 179 -16.88 0.92 -5.60
N PHE A 180 -16.71 1.98 -6.40
CA PHE A 180 -17.24 3.30 -6.08
C PHE A 180 -18.75 3.41 -6.26
N LYS A 181 -19.37 2.53 -7.04
CA LYS A 181 -20.83 2.41 -7.11
C LYS A 181 -21.40 1.96 -5.76
N ASP A 182 -20.74 1.00 -5.11
CA ASP A 182 -21.19 0.45 -3.83
C ASP A 182 -20.71 1.30 -2.63
N ASN A 183 -19.71 2.16 -2.86
CA ASN A 183 -19.09 3.01 -1.85
C ASN A 183 -18.99 4.47 -2.33
N PRO A 184 -20.12 5.17 -2.58
CA PRO A 184 -20.10 6.51 -3.19
C PRO A 184 -19.37 7.55 -2.34
N ASP A 185 -19.41 7.41 -1.01
CA ASP A 185 -18.72 8.32 -0.07
C ASP A 185 -17.18 8.20 -0.12
N LEU A 186 -16.68 7.13 -0.72
CA LEU A 186 -15.25 6.90 -0.89
C LEU A 186 -14.74 7.32 -2.27
N LYS A 187 -15.63 7.75 -3.16
CA LYS A 187 -15.25 8.23 -4.49
C LYS A 187 -14.41 9.50 -4.34
N PRO A 188 -13.25 9.58 -4.98
CA PRO A 188 -12.41 10.76 -4.87
C PRO A 188 -13.16 11.96 -5.47
N VAL A 189 -13.17 13.04 -4.73
CA VAL A 189 -13.57 14.34 -5.27
C VAL A 189 -12.37 14.85 -6.06
N ASN A 190 -12.23 14.41 -7.30
CA ASN A 190 -11.23 14.83 -8.29
C ASN A 190 -9.74 14.66 -7.90
N ASP A 191 -9.43 14.03 -6.77
CA ASP A 191 -8.04 13.85 -6.36
C ASP A 191 -7.84 12.53 -5.59
N ILE A 192 -7.07 11.64 -6.19
CA ILE A 192 -6.68 10.37 -5.55
C ILE A 192 -5.89 10.63 -4.25
N GLU A 193 -5.28 11.78 -4.10
CA GLU A 193 -4.57 12.17 -2.87
C GLU A 193 -5.53 12.29 -1.67
N SER A 194 -6.74 12.80 -1.87
CA SER A 194 -7.73 12.92 -0.80
C SER A 194 -8.17 11.59 -0.23
N MET A 195 -8.13 10.51 -1.01
CA MET A 195 -8.50 9.17 -0.55
C MET A 195 -7.49 8.53 0.41
N VAL A 196 -6.21 8.83 0.22
CA VAL A 196 -5.15 8.24 1.04
C VAL A 196 -5.01 8.97 2.36
N TRP A 197 -5.19 10.29 2.34
CA TRP A 197 -4.84 11.15 3.45
C TRP A 197 -6.06 11.71 4.22
N GLY A 198 -7.29 11.38 3.78
CA GLY A 198 -8.53 11.86 4.38
C GLY A 198 -8.89 13.28 3.94
N ALA A 199 -10.09 13.46 3.45
CA ALA A 199 -10.61 14.70 2.88
C ALA A 199 -10.69 15.90 3.86
N GLU A 200 -10.30 15.74 5.12
CA GLU A 200 -10.37 16.81 6.12
C GLU A 200 -9.06 17.61 6.28
N GLY A 201 -8.00 17.21 5.62
CA GLY A 201 -6.75 17.97 5.59
C GLY A 201 -6.55 18.55 4.20
N GLY A 202 -7.06 19.72 3.95
CA GLY A 202 -6.73 20.46 2.73
C GLY A 202 -5.23 20.42 2.51
N ALA A 203 -4.82 20.23 1.27
CA ALA A 203 -3.43 20.12 0.85
C ALA A 203 -2.55 21.19 1.49
N GLY A 204 -2.06 20.90 2.67
CA GLY A 204 -0.88 21.52 3.23
C GLY A 204 0.32 21.05 2.43
N THR A 205 0.30 21.34 1.14
CA THR A 205 1.51 21.21 0.33
C THR A 205 2.54 22.10 0.96
N MET A 206 3.77 21.62 1.05
CA MET A 206 4.95 22.38 1.55
C MET A 206 5.18 23.75 0.90
N ARG A 207 4.28 24.24 0.04
CA ARG A 207 4.29 25.61 -0.45
C ARG A 207 4.25 26.65 0.69
N GLY A 208 3.59 26.33 1.81
CA GLY A 208 3.58 27.20 2.98
C GLY A 208 4.80 27.05 3.91
N MET A 209 5.71 26.13 3.67
CA MET A 209 6.90 25.92 4.52
C MET A 209 8.19 26.53 3.98
N LEU A 210 8.20 26.94 2.71
CA LEU A 210 9.36 27.58 2.08
C LEU A 210 9.34 29.11 2.22
N ASP A 211 8.30 29.67 2.84
CA ASP A 211 8.14 31.11 3.10
C ASP A 211 8.52 31.53 4.53
N TYR A 212 9.32 30.65 5.24
CA TYR A 212 9.94 30.97 6.53
C TYR A 212 11.44 30.76 6.51
#